data_dcc91ec7a4744d6edb660f76496468f0
#
_entry.id   dcc91ec7a4744d6edb660f76496468f0
#
_cell.length_a   1.000
_cell.length_b   1.000
_cell.length_c   1.000
_cell.angle_alpha   90.00
_cell.angle_beta   90.00
_cell.angle_gamma   90.00
#
_symmetry.space_group_name_H-M   'P 1'
#
loop_
_entity.id
_entity.type
_entity.pdbx_description
1 polymer ?
#
loop_
_entity_poly.entity_id
_entity_poly.type
_entity_poly.pdbx_seq_one_letter_code
_entity_poly.pdbx_strand_id
1 'polypeptide(L)'
;MAQHKLVIAEKPSVAQNLAAVIGATVRKDGYLEGNGWRVSWCVGHLAGLADADSYDPKYAKWRYDDLPILPEHWQMVVGKDKKKQFDILKKLMNAPDVTEVVNACDAGREGELIFRSVYELADCQKPMKRLWISSMEDSAIREGFANLRPGADYDGLRDAALCRAKADWLVGINATRLF
;
A
#
# COMPACT_ATOMS: atom_id res chain seq x y z
N MET A 1 -0.18 24.97 -13.49
CA MET A 1 0.83 24.01 -12.98
C MET A 1 0.76 22.75 -13.84
N ALA A 2 1.93 22.13 -14.15
CA ALA A 2 1.95 20.87 -14.89
C ALA A 2 1.29 19.78 -14.05
N GLN A 3 0.42 18.99 -14.66
CA GLN A 3 -0.27 17.89 -14.00
C GLN A 3 0.57 16.61 -14.08
N HIS A 4 0.48 15.78 -13.04
CA HIS A 4 1.19 14.52 -12.94
C HIS A 4 0.25 13.38 -12.57
N LYS A 5 0.59 12.19 -13.04
CA LYS A 5 0.03 10.92 -12.55
C LYS A 5 1.05 10.29 -11.61
N LEU A 6 0.60 9.79 -10.48
CA LEU A 6 1.45 9.18 -9.47
C LEU A 6 1.38 7.66 -9.54
N VAL A 7 2.53 7.02 -9.68
CA VAL A 7 2.68 5.56 -9.66
C VAL A 7 3.30 5.15 -8.33
N ILE A 8 2.71 4.17 -7.65
CA ILE A 8 3.23 3.60 -6.41
C ILE A 8 3.59 2.14 -6.63
N ALA A 9 4.87 1.82 -6.55
CA ALA A 9 5.40 0.47 -6.61
C ALA A 9 5.53 -0.15 -5.20
N GLU A 10 5.71 -1.46 -5.13
CA GLU A 10 5.87 -2.17 -3.87
C GLU A 10 7.23 -1.93 -3.21
N LYS A 11 8.27 -1.69 -4.01
CA LYS A 11 9.65 -1.49 -3.56
C LYS A 11 10.45 -0.59 -4.51
N PRO A 12 11.57 0.01 -4.03
CA PRO A 12 12.35 0.96 -4.81
C PRO A 12 12.87 0.43 -6.15
N SER A 13 13.32 -0.82 -6.20
CA SER A 13 13.86 -1.43 -7.43
C SER A 13 12.82 -1.53 -8.54
N VAL A 14 11.58 -1.89 -8.20
CA VAL A 14 10.46 -1.93 -9.14
C VAL A 14 10.11 -0.52 -9.61
N ALA A 15 10.05 0.45 -8.69
CA ALA A 15 9.81 1.85 -9.04
C ALA A 15 10.82 2.38 -10.06
N GLN A 16 12.10 2.08 -9.88
CA GLN A 16 13.17 2.49 -10.80
C GLN A 16 12.98 1.88 -12.20
N ASN A 17 12.62 0.60 -12.29
CA ASN A 17 12.36 -0.06 -13.56
C ASN A 17 11.15 0.56 -14.28
N LEU A 18 10.05 0.75 -13.58
CA LEU A 18 8.86 1.40 -14.15
C LEU A 18 9.16 2.81 -14.61
N ALA A 19 9.83 3.60 -13.78
CA ALA A 19 10.18 4.98 -14.06
C ALA A 19 11.07 5.12 -15.31
N ALA A 20 12.05 4.23 -15.48
CA ALA A 20 12.91 4.21 -16.65
C ALA A 20 12.11 4.01 -17.94
N VAL A 21 11.14 3.11 -17.93
CA VAL A 21 10.32 2.79 -19.12
C VAL A 21 9.37 3.93 -19.50
N ILE A 22 8.77 4.59 -18.49
CA ILE A 22 7.79 5.68 -18.73
C ILE A 22 8.41 7.07 -18.80
N GLY A 23 9.72 7.19 -18.62
CA GLY A 23 10.46 8.44 -18.76
C GLY A 23 10.51 9.34 -17.53
N ALA A 24 10.19 8.81 -16.35
CA ALA A 24 10.29 9.53 -15.06
C ALA A 24 11.70 9.39 -14.49
N THR A 25 12.69 10.05 -15.08
CA THR A 25 14.12 9.79 -14.80
C THR A 25 14.75 10.80 -13.84
N VAL A 26 14.09 11.90 -13.50
CA VAL A 26 14.61 12.91 -12.59
C VAL A 26 14.43 12.45 -11.15
N ARG A 27 15.52 12.26 -10.43
CA ARG A 27 15.51 11.82 -9.03
C ARG A 27 15.13 12.98 -8.10
N LYS A 28 14.17 12.73 -7.24
CA LYS A 28 13.73 13.62 -6.17
C LYS A 28 13.84 12.90 -4.82
N ASP A 29 13.52 13.60 -3.73
CA ASP A 29 13.49 12.98 -2.40
C ASP A 29 12.26 12.06 -2.25
N GLY A 30 12.53 10.77 -2.32
CA GLY A 30 11.51 9.72 -2.17
C GLY A 30 10.70 9.40 -3.43
N TYR A 31 11.02 9.96 -4.59
CA TYR A 31 10.35 9.64 -5.86
C TYR A 31 11.18 10.00 -7.09
N LEU A 32 10.72 9.56 -8.25
CA LEU A 32 11.26 9.89 -9.56
C LEU A 32 10.21 10.67 -10.34
N GLU A 33 10.63 11.64 -11.15
CA GLU A 33 9.71 12.51 -11.88
C GLU A 33 10.15 12.69 -13.34
N GLY A 34 9.20 12.81 -14.23
CA GLY A 34 9.42 13.12 -15.63
C GLY A 34 8.27 12.65 -16.51
N ASN A 35 8.18 13.23 -17.69
CA ASN A 35 7.19 12.87 -18.70
C ASN A 35 5.73 12.85 -18.19
N GLY A 36 5.38 13.74 -17.26
CA GLY A 36 4.04 13.81 -16.66
C GLY A 36 3.78 12.76 -15.59
N TRP A 37 4.81 12.00 -15.17
CA TRP A 37 4.74 10.96 -14.17
C TRP A 37 5.56 11.30 -12.94
N ARG A 38 5.06 10.88 -11.79
CA ARG A 38 5.83 10.70 -10.55
C ARG A 38 5.75 9.24 -10.17
N VAL A 39 6.89 8.66 -9.83
CA VAL A 39 6.98 7.25 -9.42
C VAL A 39 7.60 7.18 -8.04
N SER A 40 6.87 6.66 -7.09
CA SER A 40 7.32 6.41 -5.74
C SER A 40 7.09 4.95 -5.36
N TRP A 41 7.35 4.60 -4.11
CA TRP A 41 7.36 3.20 -3.68
C TRP A 41 6.98 3.04 -2.21
N CYS A 42 6.43 1.87 -1.91
CA CYS A 42 6.39 1.32 -0.57
C CYS A 42 7.73 0.63 -0.22
N VAL A 43 7.88 0.21 1.00
CA VAL A 43 8.97 -0.67 1.44
C VAL A 43 8.32 -1.92 2.03
N GLY A 44 7.72 -2.72 1.15
CA GLY A 44 6.78 -3.75 1.55
C GLY A 44 5.57 -3.14 2.28
N HIS A 45 5.04 -3.80 3.30
CA HIS A 45 3.96 -3.26 4.12
C HIS A 45 4.42 -2.03 4.92
N LEU A 46 3.89 -0.85 4.61
CA LEU A 46 4.09 0.37 5.40
C LEU A 46 3.11 0.46 6.57
N ALA A 47 1.97 -0.18 6.42
CA ALA A 47 0.92 -0.22 7.41
C ALA A 47 0.48 -1.66 7.68
N GLY A 48 -0.05 -1.90 8.85
CA GLY A 48 -0.58 -3.20 9.27
C GLY A 48 -1.67 -3.04 10.31
N LEU A 49 -2.32 -4.14 10.68
CA LEU A 49 -3.29 -4.14 11.75
C LEU A 49 -2.61 -3.76 13.08
N ALA A 50 -3.30 -2.96 13.87
CA ALA A 50 -2.80 -2.51 15.17
C ALA A 50 -2.57 -3.69 16.13
N ASP A 51 -1.61 -3.54 17.03
CA ASP A 51 -1.36 -4.52 18.09
C ASP A 51 -2.52 -4.56 19.11
N ALA A 52 -2.62 -5.64 19.84
CA ALA A 52 -3.73 -5.86 20.78
C ALA A 52 -3.86 -4.76 21.84
N ASP A 53 -2.75 -4.25 22.35
CA ASP A 53 -2.72 -3.19 23.36
C ASP A 53 -3.20 -1.82 22.83
N SER A 54 -3.26 -1.66 21.53
CA SER A 54 -3.88 -0.48 20.90
C SER A 54 -5.40 -0.46 21.05
N TYR A 55 -6.02 -1.62 21.22
CA TYR A 55 -7.47 -1.75 21.47
C TYR A 55 -7.82 -1.57 22.95
N ASP A 56 -7.00 -2.17 23.83
CA ASP A 56 -7.14 -2.03 25.29
C ASP A 56 -5.75 -2.21 25.93
N PRO A 57 -5.27 -1.25 26.74
CA PRO A 57 -3.95 -1.33 27.38
C PRO A 57 -3.74 -2.59 28.22
N LYS A 58 -4.82 -3.23 28.73
CA LYS A 58 -4.71 -4.50 29.47
C LYS A 58 -4.06 -5.61 28.64
N TYR A 59 -4.22 -5.58 27.31
CA TYR A 59 -3.66 -6.57 26.40
C TYR A 59 -2.15 -6.43 26.18
N ALA A 60 -1.51 -5.42 26.74
CA ALA A 60 -0.04 -5.36 26.80
C ALA A 60 0.55 -6.51 27.62
N LYS A 61 -0.19 -7.00 28.60
CA LYS A 61 0.16 -8.20 29.37
C LYS A 61 -0.54 -9.44 28.81
N TRP A 62 0.18 -10.54 28.76
CA TRP A 62 -0.37 -11.81 28.31
C TRP A 62 -1.06 -12.52 29.47
N ARG A 63 -2.38 -12.51 29.48
CA ARG A 63 -3.20 -13.10 30.53
C ARG A 63 -4.25 -14.00 29.91
N TYR A 64 -4.35 -15.20 30.41
CA TYR A 64 -5.34 -16.20 29.96
C TYR A 64 -6.78 -15.69 30.09
N ASP A 65 -7.08 -14.99 31.19
CA ASP A 65 -8.42 -14.49 31.48
C ASP A 65 -8.89 -13.37 30.52
N ASP A 66 -7.98 -12.79 29.76
CA ASP A 66 -8.29 -11.78 28.75
C ASP A 66 -8.64 -12.37 27.37
N LEU A 67 -8.58 -13.69 27.22
CA LEU A 67 -8.88 -14.37 25.97
C LEU A 67 -10.36 -14.77 25.85
N PRO A 68 -10.93 -14.79 24.64
CA PRO A 68 -10.31 -14.43 23.38
C PRO A 68 -10.28 -12.90 23.15
N ILE A 69 -9.24 -12.41 22.49
CA ILE A 69 -9.14 -11.01 22.05
C ILE A 69 -9.80 -10.92 20.69
N LEU A 70 -10.93 -10.22 20.62
CA LEU A 70 -11.75 -10.06 19.41
C LEU A 70 -12.06 -8.57 19.20
N PRO A 71 -11.29 -7.85 18.35
CA PRO A 71 -11.57 -6.45 18.08
C PRO A 71 -12.94 -6.27 17.41
N GLU A 72 -13.75 -5.37 17.93
CA GLU A 72 -15.02 -4.98 17.30
C GLU A 72 -14.77 -4.07 16.10
N HIS A 73 -13.79 -3.16 16.23
CA HIS A 73 -13.40 -2.22 15.19
C HIS A 73 -11.91 -2.38 14.90
N TRP A 74 -11.59 -2.77 13.67
CA TRP A 74 -10.23 -2.96 13.25
C TRP A 74 -9.52 -1.63 12.98
N GLN A 75 -8.28 -1.51 13.45
CA GLN A 75 -7.42 -0.36 13.21
C GLN A 75 -6.22 -0.75 12.36
N MET A 76 -5.96 0.06 11.34
CA MET A 76 -4.76 -0.02 10.53
C MET A 76 -3.80 1.10 10.98
N VAL A 77 -2.54 0.77 11.20
CA VAL A 77 -1.53 1.73 11.69
C VAL A 77 -0.27 1.67 10.83
N VAL A 78 0.42 2.80 10.74
CA VAL A 78 1.73 2.89 10.09
C VAL A 78 2.80 2.31 11.01
N GLY A 79 3.70 1.48 10.46
CA GLY A 79 4.84 0.95 11.19
C GLY A 79 5.76 2.07 11.69
N LYS A 80 6.31 1.93 12.90
CA LYS A 80 7.12 2.97 13.56
C LYS A 80 8.33 3.39 12.72
N ASP A 81 8.99 2.45 12.09
CA ASP A 81 10.15 2.65 11.22
C ASP A 81 9.79 3.00 9.77
N LYS A 82 8.51 3.01 9.44
CA LYS A 82 7.97 3.25 8.09
C LYS A 82 7.37 4.64 7.91
N LYS A 83 7.29 5.41 8.97
CA LYS A 83 6.61 6.71 8.97
C LYS A 83 7.16 7.68 7.93
N LYS A 84 8.47 7.77 7.78
CA LYS A 84 9.10 8.68 6.81
C LYS A 84 8.62 8.41 5.38
N GLN A 85 8.63 7.16 4.95
CA GLN A 85 8.18 6.78 3.60
C GLN A 85 6.67 6.96 3.45
N PHE A 86 5.90 6.64 4.47
CA PHE A 86 4.46 6.89 4.47
C PHE A 86 4.15 8.39 4.30
N ASP A 87 4.83 9.27 5.02
CA ASP A 87 4.62 10.71 4.93
C ASP A 87 4.94 11.25 3.53
N ILE A 88 5.98 10.73 2.87
CA ILE A 88 6.29 11.05 1.47
C ILE A 88 5.13 10.66 0.55
N LEU A 89 4.64 9.42 0.67
CA LEU A 89 3.53 8.94 -0.15
C LEU A 89 2.24 9.72 0.10
N LYS A 90 1.93 10.01 1.36
CA LYS A 90 0.77 10.81 1.73
C LYS A 90 0.81 12.20 1.09
N LYS A 91 1.97 12.85 1.15
CA LYS A 91 2.17 14.16 0.52
C LYS A 91 2.00 14.10 -1.00
N LEU A 92 2.57 13.09 -1.65
CA LEU A 92 2.46 12.91 -3.10
C LEU A 92 1.02 12.61 -3.52
N MET A 93 0.34 11.70 -2.83
CA MET A 93 -1.05 11.33 -3.12
C MET A 93 -2.03 12.50 -3.01
N ASN A 94 -1.77 13.42 -2.08
CA ASN A 94 -2.63 14.58 -1.85
C ASN A 94 -2.14 15.86 -2.52
N ALA A 95 -1.07 15.79 -3.32
CA ALA A 95 -0.56 16.94 -4.04
C ALA A 95 -1.59 17.47 -5.04
N PRO A 96 -1.84 18.80 -5.10
CA PRO A 96 -2.89 19.37 -5.94
C PRO A 96 -2.63 19.20 -7.45
N ASP A 97 -1.38 19.00 -7.85
CA ASP A 97 -0.97 18.76 -9.23
C ASP A 97 -0.95 17.26 -9.62
N VAL A 98 -1.27 16.37 -8.69
CA VAL A 98 -1.49 14.95 -8.96
C VAL A 98 -2.97 14.71 -9.25
N THR A 99 -3.26 14.15 -10.42
CA THR A 99 -4.63 13.96 -10.91
C THR A 99 -5.15 12.54 -10.73
N GLU A 100 -4.25 11.57 -10.67
CA GLU A 100 -4.57 10.15 -10.64
C GLU A 100 -3.46 9.38 -9.93
N VAL A 101 -3.82 8.33 -9.21
CA VAL A 101 -2.86 7.43 -8.56
C VAL A 101 -2.94 6.05 -9.19
N VAL A 102 -1.79 5.49 -9.56
CA VAL A 102 -1.67 4.17 -10.15
C VAL A 102 -1.06 3.20 -9.14
N ASN A 103 -1.80 2.16 -8.80
CA ASN A 103 -1.31 1.05 -8.02
C ASN A 103 -0.45 0.15 -8.90
N ALA A 104 0.85 0.16 -8.69
CA ALA A 104 1.84 -0.67 -9.38
C ALA A 104 2.55 -1.63 -8.41
N CYS A 105 1.93 -1.95 -7.28
CA CYS A 105 2.37 -3.04 -6.42
C CYS A 105 2.16 -4.38 -7.11
N ASP A 106 2.83 -5.43 -6.62
CA ASP A 106 2.81 -6.74 -7.24
C ASP A 106 1.38 -7.23 -7.52
N ALA A 107 1.21 -7.93 -8.63
CA ALA A 107 -0.07 -8.48 -9.05
C ALA A 107 -0.47 -9.63 -8.10
N GLY A 108 -1.40 -9.35 -7.20
CA GLY A 108 -1.87 -10.31 -6.20
C GLY A 108 -2.52 -9.65 -5.00
N ARG A 109 -3.00 -10.46 -4.07
CA ARG A 109 -3.68 -10.02 -2.85
C ARG A 109 -2.81 -9.12 -1.97
N GLU A 110 -1.54 -9.52 -1.77
CA GLU A 110 -0.62 -8.77 -0.91
C GLU A 110 -0.31 -7.39 -1.49
N GLY A 111 -0.05 -7.31 -2.80
CA GLY A 111 0.18 -6.04 -3.48
C GLY A 111 -1.03 -5.09 -3.38
N GLU A 112 -2.25 -5.61 -3.52
CA GLU A 112 -3.46 -4.82 -3.29
C GLU A 112 -3.54 -4.31 -1.85
N LEU A 113 -3.30 -5.15 -0.87
CA LEU A 113 -3.37 -4.76 0.54
C LEU A 113 -2.31 -3.70 0.88
N ILE A 114 -1.08 -3.86 0.39
CA ILE A 114 0.01 -2.91 0.61
C ILE A 114 -0.39 -1.51 0.10
N PHE A 115 -0.87 -1.43 -1.14
CA PHE A 115 -1.27 -0.15 -1.72
C PHE A 115 -2.50 0.44 -1.05
N ARG A 116 -3.57 -0.35 -0.91
CA ARG A 116 -4.86 0.12 -0.37
C ARG A 116 -4.74 0.62 1.06
N SER A 117 -3.93 -0.02 1.88
CA SER A 117 -3.68 0.42 3.26
C SER A 117 -3.07 1.82 3.30
N VAL A 118 -2.11 2.10 2.42
CA VAL A 118 -1.49 3.43 2.32
C VAL A 118 -2.47 4.46 1.74
N TYR A 119 -3.19 4.09 0.70
CA TYR A 119 -4.17 4.96 0.05
C TYR A 119 -5.28 5.40 1.02
N GLU A 120 -5.81 4.47 1.80
CA GLU A 120 -6.85 4.74 2.79
C GLU A 120 -6.32 5.57 3.97
N LEU A 121 -5.16 5.21 4.53
CA LEU A 121 -4.54 5.96 5.63
C LEU A 121 -4.07 7.35 5.23
N ALA A 122 -3.69 7.55 3.98
CA ALA A 122 -3.35 8.86 3.44
C ALA A 122 -4.58 9.74 3.18
N ASP A 123 -5.77 9.18 3.34
CA ASP A 123 -7.05 9.83 2.99
C ASP A 123 -7.05 10.38 1.56
N CYS A 124 -6.53 9.59 0.63
CA CYS A 124 -6.46 9.97 -0.77
C CYS A 124 -7.82 9.85 -1.44
N GLN A 125 -8.28 10.92 -2.08
CA GLN A 125 -9.56 10.98 -2.81
C GLN A 125 -9.38 10.99 -4.34
N LYS A 126 -8.14 10.83 -4.81
CA LYS A 126 -7.84 10.84 -6.25
C LYS A 126 -8.33 9.56 -6.91
N PRO A 127 -8.71 9.61 -8.19
CA PRO A 127 -9.01 8.40 -8.96
C PRO A 127 -7.84 7.41 -8.92
N MET A 128 -8.16 6.14 -8.74
CA MET A 128 -7.18 5.06 -8.64
C MET A 128 -7.27 4.14 -9.84
N LYS A 129 -6.13 3.86 -10.44
CA LYS A 129 -5.94 2.88 -11.51
C LYS A 129 -5.05 1.75 -11.05
N ARG A 130 -5.13 0.62 -11.73
CA ARG A 130 -4.31 -0.56 -11.46
C ARG A 130 -3.45 -0.91 -12.67
N LEU A 131 -2.14 -0.98 -12.45
CA LEU A 131 -1.19 -1.63 -13.34
C LEU A 131 -1.11 -3.11 -12.95
N TRP A 132 -1.55 -3.98 -13.84
CA TRP A 132 -1.53 -5.43 -13.61
C TRP A 132 -0.63 -6.09 -14.63
N ILE A 133 0.59 -6.43 -14.22
CA ILE A 133 1.60 -7.07 -15.05
C ILE A 133 2.27 -8.22 -14.29
N SER A 134 2.66 -9.25 -15.03
CA SER A 134 3.37 -10.42 -14.50
C SER A 134 4.85 -10.47 -14.92
N SER A 135 5.30 -9.51 -15.72
CA SER A 135 6.68 -9.41 -16.22
C SER A 135 7.18 -7.97 -16.08
N MET A 136 8.47 -7.83 -15.80
CA MET A 136 9.17 -6.54 -15.73
C MET A 136 9.96 -6.21 -17.00
N GLU A 137 9.70 -6.92 -18.09
CA GLU A 137 10.24 -6.56 -19.40
C GLU A 137 9.62 -5.24 -19.89
N ASP A 138 10.42 -4.45 -20.59
CA ASP A 138 10.00 -3.12 -21.07
C ASP A 138 8.70 -3.15 -21.88
N SER A 139 8.55 -4.17 -22.74
CA SER A 139 7.34 -4.36 -23.56
C SER A 139 6.09 -4.60 -22.68
N ALA A 140 6.22 -5.46 -21.66
CA ALA A 140 5.12 -5.76 -20.72
C ALA A 140 4.75 -4.54 -19.90
N ILE A 141 5.72 -3.74 -19.45
CA ILE A 141 5.48 -2.50 -18.72
C ILE A 141 4.74 -1.48 -19.61
N ARG A 142 5.20 -1.27 -20.85
CA ARG A 142 4.54 -0.35 -21.78
C ARG A 142 3.11 -0.76 -22.08
N GLU A 143 2.89 -2.04 -22.34
CA GLU A 143 1.55 -2.58 -22.57
C GLU A 143 0.65 -2.40 -21.34
N GLY A 144 1.18 -2.67 -20.14
CA GLY A 144 0.47 -2.48 -18.90
C GLY A 144 0.03 -1.03 -18.68
N PHE A 145 0.90 -0.06 -18.91
CA PHE A 145 0.54 1.36 -18.81
C PHE A 145 -0.43 1.83 -19.88
N ALA A 146 -0.43 1.19 -21.05
CA ALA A 146 -1.43 1.44 -22.09
C ALA A 146 -2.80 0.85 -21.75
N ASN A 147 -2.88 -0.11 -20.86
CA ASN A 147 -4.08 -0.86 -20.48
C ASN A 147 -4.38 -0.80 -18.97
N LEU A 148 -4.19 0.35 -18.35
CA LEU A 148 -4.53 0.55 -16.94
C LEU A 148 -6.02 0.28 -16.70
N ARG A 149 -6.32 -0.45 -15.62
CA ARG A 149 -7.68 -0.81 -15.24
C ARG A 149 -8.19 0.07 -14.10
N PRO A 150 -9.52 0.25 -13.98
CA PRO A 150 -10.09 0.90 -12.80
C PRO A 150 -9.68 0.17 -11.51
N GLY A 151 -9.32 0.94 -10.48
CA GLY A 151 -8.96 0.35 -9.18
C GLY A 151 -10.08 -0.45 -8.54
N ALA A 152 -11.33 -0.04 -8.77
CA ALA A 152 -12.52 -0.73 -8.25
C ALA A 152 -12.66 -2.19 -8.71
N ASP A 153 -12.12 -2.55 -9.87
CA ASP A 153 -12.14 -3.93 -10.38
C ASP A 153 -11.40 -4.90 -9.43
N TYR A 154 -10.56 -4.38 -8.53
CA TYR A 154 -9.75 -5.15 -7.58
C TYR A 154 -10.22 -5.05 -6.14
N ASP A 155 -11.43 -4.51 -5.89
CA ASP A 155 -11.98 -4.37 -4.53
C ASP A 155 -12.16 -5.72 -3.85
N GLY A 156 -12.67 -6.73 -4.58
CA GLY A 156 -12.79 -8.09 -4.05
C GLY A 156 -11.46 -8.72 -3.66
N LEU A 157 -10.39 -8.43 -4.41
CA LEU A 157 -9.05 -8.90 -4.10
C LEU A 157 -8.50 -8.23 -2.83
N ARG A 158 -8.74 -6.94 -2.65
CA ARG A 158 -8.42 -6.20 -1.43
C ARG A 158 -9.16 -6.78 -0.23
N ASP A 159 -10.45 -7.03 -0.37
CA ASP A 159 -11.27 -7.58 0.71
C ASP A 159 -10.81 -8.97 1.12
N ALA A 160 -10.45 -9.82 0.16
CA ALA A 160 -9.89 -11.14 0.44
C ALA A 160 -8.55 -11.05 1.20
N ALA A 161 -7.67 -10.13 0.81
CA ALA A 161 -6.39 -9.92 1.50
C ALA A 161 -6.59 -9.40 2.92
N LEU A 162 -7.52 -8.48 3.13
CA LEU A 162 -7.83 -7.92 4.45
C LEU A 162 -8.48 -8.97 5.36
N CYS A 163 -9.40 -9.79 4.84
CA CYS A 163 -9.98 -10.90 5.59
C CYS A 163 -8.91 -11.88 6.05
N ARG A 164 -7.97 -12.23 5.20
CA ARG A 164 -6.85 -13.09 5.56
C ARG A 164 -5.98 -12.47 6.66
N ALA A 165 -5.63 -11.19 6.51
CA ALA A 165 -4.84 -10.49 7.52
C ALA A 165 -5.52 -10.48 8.89
N LYS A 166 -6.83 -10.24 8.93
CA LYS A 166 -7.63 -10.31 10.16
C LYS A 166 -7.68 -11.71 10.76
N ALA A 167 -7.87 -12.74 9.93
CA ALA A 167 -7.87 -14.13 10.38
C ALA A 167 -6.51 -14.54 10.96
N ASP A 168 -5.42 -14.21 10.28
CA ASP A 168 -4.06 -14.48 10.74
C ASP A 168 -3.78 -13.75 12.07
N TRP A 169 -4.25 -12.51 12.21
CA TRP A 169 -4.14 -11.74 13.45
C TRP A 169 -4.91 -12.41 14.60
N LEU A 170 -6.17 -12.77 14.38
CA LEU A 170 -7.03 -13.40 15.39
C LEU A 170 -6.46 -14.74 15.88
N VAL A 171 -6.07 -15.59 14.95
CA VAL A 171 -5.47 -16.89 15.29
C VAL A 171 -4.12 -16.69 15.96
N GLY A 172 -3.26 -15.86 15.39
CA GLY A 172 -1.93 -15.61 15.90
C GLY A 172 -1.92 -15.09 17.32
N ILE A 173 -2.66 -14.01 17.59
CA ILE A 173 -2.66 -13.37 18.92
C ILE A 173 -3.26 -14.28 19.99
N ASN A 174 -4.38 -14.92 19.70
CA ASN A 174 -5.08 -15.75 20.68
C ASN A 174 -4.35 -17.08 20.93
N ALA A 175 -3.89 -17.75 19.87
CA ALA A 175 -3.16 -19.00 20.02
C ALA A 175 -1.81 -18.81 20.73
N THR A 176 -1.06 -17.78 20.40
CA THR A 176 0.23 -17.49 21.06
C THR A 176 0.07 -17.22 22.54
N ARG A 177 -1.03 -16.57 22.95
CA ARG A 177 -1.29 -16.25 24.36
C ARG A 177 -1.93 -17.38 25.14
N LEU A 178 -2.53 -18.36 24.43
CA LEU A 178 -3.14 -19.54 25.04
C LEU A 178 -2.09 -20.57 25.46
N PHE A 179 -1.04 -20.72 24.68
CA PHE A 179 0.04 -21.69 24.88
C PHE A 179 1.32 -21.03 25.40
#